data_b8f62d5a897d10722604af5d79bf0d8b
#
_entry.id   b8f62d5a897d10722604af5d79bf0d8b
#
_cell.length_a   1.000
_cell.length_b   1.000
_cell.length_c   1.000
_cell.angle_alpha   90.00
_cell.angle_beta   90.00
_cell.angle_gamma   90.00
#
_symmetry.space_group_name_H-M   'P 1'
#
loop_
_entity.id
_entity.type
_entity.pdbx_description
1 polymer ?
#
loop_
_entity_poly.entity_id
_entity_poly.type
_entity_poly.pdbx_seq_one_letter_code
_entity_poly.pdbx_strand_id
1 'polypeptide(L)'
;MPAESTFDIVSDFDRQELVNAVDQARREVATRYDLKDTKTEIVLSEKELTITTESEMHLTAVRDLIQTKALRRNLSIKIFMVGPIQEVSGGRVRQVALLQRGIPEDVAKKLAKLIRDRFPKVQPRIQGDALRVGSKSRDELQAVIRLVKEHQDEFAIPLQFTNYR
;
A
#
# COMPACT_ATOMS: atom_id res chain seq x y z
N MET A 1 14.00 36.12 -9.71
CA MET A 1 13.18 35.36 -8.73
C MET A 1 13.43 33.88 -8.90
N PRO A 2 13.76 33.16 -7.83
CA PRO A 2 13.89 31.71 -7.96
C PRO A 2 12.56 31.11 -8.33
N ALA A 3 12.58 30.20 -9.28
CA ALA A 3 11.40 29.44 -9.65
C ALA A 3 11.01 28.49 -8.52
N GLU A 4 9.73 28.24 -8.38
CA GLU A 4 9.23 27.25 -7.44
C GLU A 4 9.72 25.85 -7.87
N SER A 5 10.29 25.11 -6.94
CA SER A 5 10.59 23.69 -7.11
C SER A 5 9.42 22.89 -6.55
N THR A 6 9.16 21.72 -7.13
CA THR A 6 8.05 20.87 -6.71
C THR A 6 8.46 19.40 -6.64
N PHE A 7 7.72 18.64 -5.89
CA PHE A 7 7.68 17.18 -5.98
C PHE A 7 6.27 16.70 -5.70
N ASP A 8 5.99 15.46 -6.05
CA ASP A 8 4.68 14.86 -5.81
C ASP A 8 4.78 13.77 -4.75
N ILE A 9 3.81 13.75 -3.85
CA ILE A 9 3.58 12.63 -2.93
C ILE A 9 2.49 11.77 -3.57
N VAL A 10 2.78 10.50 -3.76
CA VAL A 10 1.88 9.54 -4.40
C VAL A 10 1.77 8.29 -3.55
N SER A 11 0.74 7.49 -3.82
CA SER A 11 0.60 6.15 -3.25
C SER A 11 0.35 5.19 -4.39
N ASP A 12 1.33 4.35 -4.68
CA ASP A 12 1.26 3.44 -5.82
C ASP A 12 2.09 2.19 -5.53
N PHE A 13 1.99 1.20 -6.41
CA PHE A 13 2.80 -0.01 -6.33
C PHE A 13 3.00 -0.57 -7.73
N ASP A 14 4.08 -1.35 -7.89
CA ASP A 14 4.37 -2.04 -9.13
C ASP A 14 3.47 -3.29 -9.24
N ARG A 15 2.52 -3.25 -10.16
CA ARG A 15 1.56 -4.34 -10.39
C ARG A 15 2.26 -5.66 -10.71
N GLN A 16 3.31 -5.63 -11.54
CA GLN A 16 4.03 -6.84 -11.93
C GLN A 16 4.70 -7.49 -10.72
N GLU A 17 5.26 -6.69 -9.82
CA GLU A 17 5.86 -7.21 -8.60
C GLU A 17 4.82 -7.87 -7.68
N LEU A 18 3.62 -7.30 -7.62
CA LEU A 18 2.51 -7.91 -6.88
C LEU A 18 2.12 -9.27 -7.49
N VAL A 19 1.98 -9.33 -8.82
CA VAL A 19 1.68 -10.58 -9.52
C VAL A 19 2.75 -11.63 -9.21
N ASN A 20 4.02 -11.25 -9.25
CA ASN A 20 5.13 -12.15 -8.96
C ASN A 20 5.09 -12.65 -7.51
N ALA A 21 4.79 -11.77 -6.57
CA ALA A 21 4.68 -12.14 -5.15
C ALA A 21 3.56 -13.15 -4.92
N VAL A 22 2.39 -12.90 -5.54
CA VAL A 22 1.24 -13.79 -5.43
C VAL A 22 1.53 -15.15 -6.08
N ASP A 23 2.20 -15.17 -7.23
CA ASP A 23 2.57 -16.42 -7.90
C ASP A 23 3.55 -17.23 -7.06
N GLN A 24 4.52 -16.58 -6.42
CA GLN A 24 5.43 -17.27 -5.49
C GLN A 24 4.68 -17.86 -4.30
N ALA A 25 3.73 -17.10 -3.75
CA ALA A 25 2.90 -17.59 -2.64
C ALA A 25 2.08 -18.81 -3.06
N ARG A 26 1.48 -18.78 -4.25
CA ARG A 26 0.72 -19.94 -4.78
C ARG A 26 1.58 -21.19 -4.89
N ARG A 27 2.82 -21.06 -5.38
CA ARG A 27 3.75 -22.19 -5.51
C ARG A 27 4.11 -22.77 -4.15
N GLU A 28 4.36 -21.91 -3.17
CA GLU A 28 4.72 -22.36 -1.83
C GLU A 28 3.51 -23.03 -1.13
N VAL A 29 2.30 -22.48 -1.29
CA VAL A 29 1.07 -23.12 -0.78
C VAL A 29 0.91 -24.53 -1.34
N ALA A 30 1.18 -24.72 -2.63
CA ALA A 30 1.03 -26.00 -3.30
C ALA A 30 1.99 -27.08 -2.76
N THR A 31 3.10 -26.70 -2.16
CA THR A 31 4.14 -27.63 -1.69
C THR A 31 4.32 -27.63 -0.18
N ARG A 32 3.88 -26.61 0.52
CA ARG A 32 4.07 -26.46 1.96
C ARG A 32 3.20 -27.46 2.70
N TYR A 33 3.80 -28.20 3.62
CA TYR A 33 3.15 -29.32 4.33
C TYR A 33 1.82 -28.94 4.99
N ASP A 34 1.77 -27.77 5.60
CA ASP A 34 0.58 -27.32 6.33
C ASP A 34 -0.52 -26.72 5.43
N LEU A 35 -0.24 -26.50 4.14
CA LEU A 35 -1.17 -25.80 3.24
C LEU A 35 -1.52 -26.58 1.97
N LYS A 36 -0.71 -27.55 1.57
CA LYS A 36 -0.84 -28.23 0.26
C LYS A 36 -2.17 -28.94 0.04
N ASP A 37 -2.82 -29.41 1.10
CA ASP A 37 -4.06 -30.18 1.00
C ASP A 37 -5.30 -29.38 1.43
N THR A 38 -5.19 -28.08 1.59
CA THR A 38 -6.26 -27.21 2.09
C THR A 38 -7.17 -26.67 0.98
N LYS A 39 -6.88 -27.02 -0.28
CA LYS A 39 -7.60 -26.47 -1.45
C LYS A 39 -7.66 -24.95 -1.43
N THR A 40 -6.55 -24.33 -1.05
CA THR A 40 -6.44 -22.88 -0.98
C THR A 40 -6.53 -22.27 -2.36
N GLU A 41 -7.36 -21.24 -2.49
CA GLU A 41 -7.49 -20.45 -3.70
C GLU A 41 -7.02 -19.03 -3.41
N ILE A 42 -6.15 -18.51 -4.27
CA ILE A 42 -5.68 -17.14 -4.21
C ILE A 42 -6.02 -16.50 -5.54
N VAL A 43 -6.93 -15.54 -5.54
CA VAL A 43 -7.39 -14.87 -6.76
C VAL A 43 -6.98 -13.41 -6.69
N LEU A 44 -6.19 -12.98 -7.66
CA LEU A 44 -5.77 -11.59 -7.79
C LEU A 44 -6.52 -10.97 -8.97
N SER A 45 -7.37 -9.99 -8.68
CA SER A 45 -8.01 -9.17 -9.70
C SER A 45 -7.36 -7.80 -9.73
N GLU A 46 -7.86 -6.91 -10.59
CA GLU A 46 -7.31 -5.56 -10.69
C GLU A 46 -7.39 -4.80 -9.37
N LYS A 47 -8.46 -4.99 -8.61
CA LYS A 47 -8.74 -4.20 -7.40
C LYS A 47 -8.72 -5.00 -6.10
N GLU A 48 -8.64 -6.33 -6.17
CA GLU A 48 -8.79 -7.17 -4.98
C GLU A 48 -7.87 -8.38 -5.01
N LEU A 49 -7.49 -8.80 -3.81
CA LEU A 49 -6.86 -10.08 -3.57
C LEU A 49 -7.80 -10.89 -2.69
N THR A 50 -8.23 -12.07 -3.15
CA THR A 50 -9.15 -12.93 -2.43
C THR A 50 -8.48 -14.24 -2.06
N ILE A 51 -8.53 -14.60 -0.77
CA ILE A 51 -8.01 -15.87 -0.27
C ILE A 51 -9.19 -16.69 0.23
N THR A 52 -9.32 -17.93 -0.25
CA THR A 52 -10.30 -18.90 0.23
C THR A 52 -9.56 -20.15 0.65
N THR A 53 -9.81 -20.64 1.86
CA THR A 53 -9.12 -21.81 2.40
C THR A 53 -9.97 -22.52 3.43
N GLU A 54 -9.40 -23.54 4.07
CA GLU A 54 -10.11 -24.47 4.91
C GLU A 54 -10.48 -23.90 6.28
N SER A 55 -9.62 -23.06 6.88
CA SER A 55 -9.84 -22.54 8.25
C SER A 55 -9.18 -21.18 8.42
N GLU A 56 -9.53 -20.48 9.50
CA GLU A 56 -8.92 -19.20 9.83
C GLU A 56 -7.42 -19.30 10.08
N MET A 57 -6.98 -20.42 10.67
CA MET A 57 -5.55 -20.65 10.90
C MET A 57 -4.79 -20.75 9.58
N HIS A 58 -5.34 -21.49 8.62
CA HIS A 58 -4.73 -21.60 7.28
C HIS A 58 -4.80 -20.28 6.54
N LEU A 59 -5.88 -19.53 6.70
CA LEU A 59 -6.05 -18.20 6.09
C LEU A 59 -4.95 -17.24 6.56
N THR A 60 -4.71 -17.19 7.86
CA THR A 60 -3.65 -16.35 8.44
C THR A 60 -2.29 -16.76 7.88
N ALA A 61 -2.01 -18.05 7.79
CA ALA A 61 -0.74 -18.55 7.23
C ALA A 61 -0.56 -18.13 5.78
N VAL A 62 -1.61 -18.24 4.96
CA VAL A 62 -1.55 -17.83 3.54
C VAL A 62 -1.36 -16.33 3.41
N ARG A 63 -2.10 -15.55 4.20
CA ARG A 63 -1.96 -14.09 4.20
C ARG A 63 -0.56 -13.66 4.59
N ASP A 64 -0.01 -14.23 5.66
CA ASP A 64 1.35 -13.93 6.11
C ASP A 64 2.38 -14.27 5.04
N LEU A 65 2.16 -15.38 4.34
CA LEU A 65 3.03 -15.79 3.24
C LEU A 65 3.01 -14.77 2.10
N ILE A 66 1.82 -14.33 1.69
CA ILE A 66 1.68 -13.31 0.64
C ILE A 66 2.36 -12.01 1.06
N GLN A 67 2.14 -11.56 2.30
CA GLN A 67 2.76 -10.34 2.81
C GLN A 67 4.29 -10.45 2.83
N THR A 68 4.81 -11.59 3.24
CA THR A 68 6.26 -11.85 3.24
C THR A 68 6.84 -11.76 1.82
N LYS A 69 6.16 -12.39 0.84
CA LYS A 69 6.62 -12.34 -0.55
C LYS A 69 6.55 -10.93 -1.11
N ALA A 70 5.50 -10.17 -0.76
CA ALA A 70 5.36 -8.76 -1.15
C ALA A 70 6.51 -7.92 -0.58
N LEU A 71 6.81 -8.05 0.71
CA LEU A 71 7.89 -7.32 1.36
C LEU A 71 9.25 -7.60 0.70
N ARG A 72 9.51 -8.85 0.33
CA ARG A 72 10.77 -9.23 -0.35
C ARG A 72 10.90 -8.60 -1.73
N ARG A 73 9.80 -8.14 -2.32
CA ARG A 73 9.78 -7.45 -3.61
C ARG A 73 9.62 -5.94 -3.46
N ASN A 74 9.91 -5.42 -2.27
CA ASN A 74 9.86 -3.99 -1.95
C ASN A 74 8.46 -3.39 -2.05
N LEU A 75 7.42 -4.20 -1.88
CA LEU A 75 6.05 -3.73 -1.79
C LEU A 75 5.71 -3.49 -0.32
N SER A 76 4.98 -2.40 -0.04
CA SER A 76 4.44 -2.15 1.29
C SER A 76 3.22 -3.03 1.55
N ILE A 77 3.09 -3.59 2.73
CA ILE A 77 1.87 -4.33 3.10
C ILE A 77 0.65 -3.41 3.21
N LYS A 78 0.87 -2.10 3.28
CA LYS A 78 -0.21 -1.10 3.31
C LYS A 78 -0.98 -1.02 1.98
N ILE A 79 -0.51 -1.64 0.91
CA ILE A 79 -1.29 -1.73 -0.32
C ILE A 79 -2.53 -2.60 -0.14
N PHE A 80 -2.56 -3.46 0.88
CA PHE A 80 -3.68 -4.35 1.16
C PHE A 80 -4.58 -3.76 2.25
N MET A 81 -5.82 -3.44 1.90
CA MET A 81 -6.86 -3.12 2.89
C MET A 81 -7.62 -4.40 3.18
N VAL A 82 -7.23 -5.10 4.24
CA VAL A 82 -7.74 -6.42 4.58
C VAL A 82 -9.14 -6.28 5.20
N GLY A 83 -10.10 -6.99 4.63
CA GLY A 83 -11.48 -7.00 5.12
C GLY A 83 -11.72 -8.10 6.17
N PRO A 84 -12.97 -8.28 6.56
CA PRO A 84 -13.33 -9.30 7.55
C PRO A 84 -13.23 -10.71 6.97
N ILE A 85 -13.07 -11.69 7.85
CA ILE A 85 -13.12 -13.09 7.47
C ILE A 85 -14.58 -13.49 7.33
N GLN A 86 -14.92 -14.13 6.21
CA GLN A 86 -16.26 -14.59 5.90
C GLN A 86 -16.32 -16.11 5.84
N GLU A 87 -17.36 -16.69 6.39
CA GLU A 87 -17.64 -18.12 6.21
C GLU A 87 -18.30 -18.32 4.84
N VAL A 88 -17.87 -19.34 4.11
CA VAL A 88 -18.43 -19.67 2.81
C VAL A 88 -18.80 -21.16 2.77
N SER A 89 -19.40 -21.61 1.67
CA SER A 89 -19.88 -22.99 1.50
C SER A 89 -18.81 -24.03 1.85
N GLY A 90 -19.23 -25.12 2.45
CA GLY A 90 -18.34 -26.24 2.77
C GLY A 90 -17.50 -26.05 4.02
N GLY A 91 -17.87 -25.12 4.91
CA GLY A 91 -17.12 -24.83 6.12
C GLY A 91 -15.81 -24.10 5.88
N ARG A 92 -15.64 -23.56 4.70
CA ARG A 92 -14.44 -22.81 4.31
C ARG A 92 -14.55 -21.35 4.73
N VAL A 93 -13.44 -20.65 4.67
CA VAL A 93 -13.38 -19.22 4.99
C VAL A 93 -12.77 -18.44 3.82
N ARG A 94 -13.18 -17.19 3.72
CA ARG A 94 -12.72 -16.26 2.67
C ARG A 94 -12.38 -14.92 3.28
N GLN A 95 -11.35 -14.31 2.77
CA GLN A 95 -11.01 -12.93 3.11
C GLN A 95 -10.64 -12.17 1.84
N VAL A 96 -11.19 -10.97 1.70
CA VAL A 96 -10.90 -10.08 0.58
C VAL A 96 -10.06 -8.93 1.08
N ALA A 97 -8.96 -8.65 0.41
CA ALA A 97 -8.16 -7.46 0.62
C ALA A 97 -8.32 -6.55 -0.60
N LEU A 98 -8.77 -5.32 -0.37
CA LEU A 98 -8.81 -4.32 -1.42
C LEU A 98 -7.40 -3.80 -1.65
N LEU A 99 -7.03 -3.61 -2.92
CA LEU A 99 -5.74 -3.06 -3.28
C LEU A 99 -5.84 -1.53 -3.29
N GLN A 100 -4.99 -0.86 -2.52
CA GLN A 100 -5.02 0.58 -2.39
C GLN A 100 -4.00 1.24 -3.33
N ARG A 101 -4.49 2.09 -4.21
CA ARG A 101 -3.69 2.88 -5.13
C ARG A 101 -4.25 4.29 -5.20
N GLY A 102 -3.36 5.28 -5.17
CA GLY A 102 -3.74 6.68 -5.11
C GLY A 102 -3.97 7.17 -3.68
N ILE A 103 -3.91 8.48 -3.48
CA ILE A 103 -4.15 9.11 -2.18
C ILE A 103 -5.59 9.61 -2.15
N PRO A 104 -6.47 9.06 -1.27
CA PRO A 104 -7.82 9.57 -1.11
C PRO A 104 -7.81 11.03 -0.64
N GLU A 105 -8.87 11.78 -0.96
CA GLU A 105 -8.95 13.20 -0.66
C GLU A 105 -8.81 13.50 0.84
N ASP A 106 -9.41 12.70 1.70
CA ASP A 106 -9.31 12.90 3.15
C ASP A 106 -7.87 12.72 3.66
N VAL A 107 -7.14 11.74 3.14
CA VAL A 107 -5.74 11.52 3.45
C VAL A 107 -4.88 12.67 2.92
N ALA A 108 -5.15 13.13 1.69
CA ALA A 108 -4.43 14.25 1.09
C ALA A 108 -4.62 15.52 1.91
N LYS A 109 -5.82 15.79 2.41
CA LYS A 109 -6.10 16.94 3.28
C LYS A 109 -5.34 16.86 4.60
N LYS A 110 -5.32 15.69 5.21
CA LYS A 110 -4.59 15.46 6.47
C LYS A 110 -3.08 15.67 6.25
N LEU A 111 -2.56 15.16 5.16
CA LEU A 111 -1.15 15.29 4.80
C LEU A 111 -0.78 16.74 4.50
N ALA A 112 -1.62 17.45 3.75
CA ALA A 112 -1.44 18.87 3.45
C ALA A 112 -1.43 19.71 4.73
N LYS A 113 -2.32 19.42 5.67
CA LYS A 113 -2.37 20.11 6.96
C LYS A 113 -1.09 19.89 7.77
N LEU A 114 -0.61 18.65 7.83
CA LEU A 114 0.64 18.32 8.52
C LEU A 114 1.80 19.14 7.95
N ILE A 115 1.89 19.25 6.63
CA ILE A 115 2.94 20.01 5.95
C ILE A 115 2.82 21.51 6.25
N ARG A 116 1.63 22.08 6.11
CA ARG A 116 1.41 23.53 6.34
C ARG A 116 1.70 23.94 7.78
N ASP A 117 1.33 23.09 8.74
CA ASP A 117 1.53 23.39 10.15
C ASP A 117 3.01 23.49 10.52
N ARG A 118 3.87 22.71 9.85
CA ARG A 118 5.32 22.72 10.08
C ARG A 118 6.06 23.68 9.17
N PHE A 119 5.57 23.88 7.94
CA PHE A 119 6.23 24.67 6.90
C PHE A 119 5.21 25.61 6.26
N PRO A 120 4.89 26.75 6.93
CA PRO A 120 3.84 27.65 6.43
C PRO A 120 4.07 28.24 5.04
N LYS A 121 5.33 28.29 4.58
CA LYS A 121 5.67 28.83 3.27
C LYS A 121 5.60 27.80 2.15
N VAL A 122 5.50 26.53 2.50
CA VAL A 122 5.37 25.46 1.52
C VAL A 122 3.90 25.35 1.08
N GLN A 123 3.69 25.07 -0.19
CA GLN A 123 2.35 25.01 -0.78
C GLN A 123 2.02 23.59 -1.22
N PRO A 124 1.30 22.82 -0.39
CA PRO A 124 0.75 21.53 -0.83
C PRO A 124 -0.53 21.76 -1.60
N ARG A 125 -0.66 21.10 -2.76
CA ARG A 125 -1.84 21.20 -3.63
C ARG A 125 -2.30 19.80 -4.02
N ILE A 126 -3.59 19.52 -3.83
CA ILE A 126 -4.17 18.24 -4.24
C ILE A 126 -4.31 18.24 -5.75
N GLN A 127 -3.72 17.23 -6.41
CA GLN A 127 -3.82 17.06 -7.86
C GLN A 127 -4.22 15.61 -8.16
N GLY A 128 -5.50 15.41 -8.46
CA GLY A 128 -6.04 14.07 -8.68
C GLY A 128 -5.87 13.21 -7.44
N ASP A 129 -5.15 12.12 -7.57
CA ASP A 129 -4.84 11.20 -6.48
C ASP A 129 -3.43 11.38 -5.90
N ALA A 130 -2.82 12.54 -6.15
CA ALA A 130 -1.49 12.90 -5.65
C ALA A 130 -1.53 14.23 -4.91
N LEU A 131 -0.47 14.50 -4.14
CA LEU A 131 -0.29 15.79 -3.48
C LEU A 131 1.00 16.42 -4.03
N ARG A 132 0.86 17.54 -4.73
CA ARG A 132 2.01 18.31 -5.22
C ARG A 132 2.45 19.30 -4.17
N VAL A 133 3.74 19.27 -3.85
CA VAL A 133 4.33 20.14 -2.82
C VAL A 133 5.31 21.09 -3.49
N GLY A 134 5.10 22.39 -3.33
CA GLY A 134 5.94 23.41 -3.93
C GLY A 134 6.58 24.32 -2.90
N SER A 135 7.80 24.77 -3.19
CA SER A 135 8.53 25.75 -2.40
C SER A 135 9.60 26.39 -3.26
N LYS A 136 9.97 27.64 -2.90
CA LYS A 136 11.12 28.31 -3.50
C LYS A 136 12.44 27.77 -2.95
N SER A 137 12.41 27.04 -1.84
CA SER A 137 13.59 26.45 -1.19
C SER A 137 13.58 24.94 -1.36
N ARG A 138 14.60 24.41 -2.05
CA ARG A 138 14.79 22.95 -2.18
C ARG A 138 15.10 22.29 -0.84
N ASP A 139 15.83 23.01 0.03
CA ASP A 139 16.13 22.49 1.37
C ASP A 139 14.87 22.31 2.18
N GLU A 140 13.90 23.23 2.03
CA GLU A 140 12.61 23.11 2.68
C GLU A 140 11.83 21.90 2.16
N LEU A 141 11.88 21.65 0.84
CA LEU A 141 11.25 20.45 0.27
C LEU A 141 11.87 19.16 0.81
N GLN A 142 13.19 19.12 1.00
CA GLN A 142 13.85 17.97 1.62
C GLN A 142 13.40 17.78 3.07
N ALA A 143 13.21 18.89 3.79
CA ALA A 143 12.68 18.82 5.15
C ALA A 143 11.25 18.29 5.19
N VAL A 144 10.41 18.64 4.21
CA VAL A 144 9.05 18.09 4.07
C VAL A 144 9.10 16.59 3.86
N ILE A 145 9.97 16.11 3.00
CA ILE A 145 10.13 14.66 2.75
C ILE A 145 10.49 13.94 4.06
N ARG A 146 11.42 14.47 4.83
CA ARG A 146 11.80 13.89 6.13
C ARG A 146 10.61 13.88 7.10
N LEU A 147 9.86 14.98 7.16
CA LEU A 147 8.68 15.08 8.02
C LEU A 147 7.66 13.98 7.66
N VAL A 148 7.33 13.82 6.39
CA VAL A 148 6.37 12.81 5.93
C VAL A 148 6.86 11.41 6.24
N LYS A 149 8.15 11.14 6.03
CA LYS A 149 8.74 9.83 6.35
C LYS A 149 8.64 9.50 7.85
N GLU A 150 8.85 10.50 8.71
CA GLU A 150 8.72 10.33 10.15
C GLU A 150 7.30 10.03 10.59
N HIS A 151 6.30 10.48 9.83
CA HIS A 151 4.88 10.32 10.15
C HIS A 151 4.18 9.24 9.30
N GLN A 152 4.93 8.40 8.59
CA GLN A 152 4.31 7.38 7.72
C GLN A 152 3.40 6.42 8.47
N ASP A 153 3.70 6.12 9.72
CA ASP A 153 2.89 5.20 10.53
C ASP A 153 1.49 5.76 10.83
N GLU A 154 1.30 7.07 10.68
CA GLU A 154 0.01 7.71 10.91
C GLU A 154 -0.94 7.60 9.71
N PHE A 155 -0.44 7.09 8.57
CA PHE A 155 -1.22 6.95 7.35
C PHE A 155 -1.41 5.47 7.01
N ALA A 156 -2.63 5.12 6.63
CA ALA A 156 -2.99 3.73 6.33
C ALA A 156 -2.58 3.28 4.92
N ILE A 157 -1.93 4.15 4.15
CA ILE A 157 -1.46 3.87 2.79
C ILE A 157 0.06 4.12 2.70
N PRO A 158 0.75 3.45 1.77
CA PRO A 158 2.15 3.78 1.53
C PRO A 158 2.27 5.13 0.82
N LEU A 159 3.34 5.85 1.11
CA LEU A 159 3.60 7.17 0.50
C LEU A 159 4.96 7.13 -0.18
N GLN A 160 5.01 7.57 -1.42
CA GLN A 160 6.24 7.69 -2.19
C GLN A 160 6.39 9.12 -2.69
N PHE A 161 7.62 9.48 -3.04
CA PHE A 161 7.99 10.82 -3.50
C PHE A 161 8.56 10.73 -4.91
N THR A 162 8.04 11.55 -5.82
CA THR A 162 8.40 11.45 -7.23
C THR A 162 8.23 12.81 -7.93
N ASN A 163 8.53 12.87 -9.22
CA ASN A 163 8.35 14.05 -10.07
C ASN A 163 9.05 15.29 -9.52
N TYR A 164 10.28 15.12 -9.09
CA TYR A 164 11.11 16.27 -8.65
C TYR A 164 11.36 17.22 -9.82
N ARG A 165 11.04 18.50 -9.63
CA ARG A 165 11.21 19.52 -10.65
C ARG A 165 11.84 20.79 -10.12
#